data_a1032f987ac42988f4b0fdcc2407b899
#
_entry.id   a1032f987ac42988f4b0fdcc2407b899
#
_cell.length_a   1.000
_cell.length_b   1.000
_cell.length_c   1.000
_cell.angle_alpha   90.00
_cell.angle_beta   90.00
_cell.angle_gamma   90.00
#
_symmetry.space_group_name_H-M   'P 1'
#
loop_
_entity.id
_entity.type
_entity.pdbx_description
1 polymer ?
#
loop_
_entity_poly.entity_id
_entity_poly.type
_entity_poly.pdbx_seq_one_letter_code
_entity_poly.pdbx_strand_id
1 'polypeptide(L)' 'MDINLFSDSDNDTKQVEMLRQRINRLKPFDRAIVLLWLENMSYDEIGAVVGITAKNVSVRLFRIKEELKRMG' A
#
# COMPACT_ATOMS: atom_id res chain seq x y z
N MET A 1 -18.12 6.74 15.26
CA MET A 1 -17.99 6.32 14.68
C MET A 1 -16.99 5.44 14.48
N ASP A 2 -15.98 5.75 14.42
CA ASP A 2 -14.91 4.94 14.19
C ASP A 2 -14.65 3.99 15.28
N ILE A 3 -15.33 4.12 16.35
CA ILE A 3 -15.25 3.19 17.42
C ILE A 3 -15.60 1.80 16.99
N ASN A 4 -16.52 1.69 16.05
CA ASN A 4 -16.88 0.40 15.53
C ASN A 4 -15.75 -0.30 14.84
N LEU A 5 -14.89 0.47 14.19
CA LEU A 5 -13.75 -0.11 13.56
C LEU A 5 -12.82 -0.74 14.59
N PHE A 6 -12.72 -0.10 15.73
CA PHE A 6 -11.84 -0.64 16.75
C PHE A 6 -12.50 -1.77 17.51
N SER A 7 -13.82 -1.81 17.56
CA SER A 7 -14.44 -2.90 18.25
C SER A 7 -14.43 -4.17 17.42
N ASP A 8 -14.36 -4.06 16.11
CA ASP A 8 -14.16 -5.21 15.26
C ASP A 8 -12.69 -5.54 15.13
N SER A 9 -11.92 -5.07 16.05
CA SER A 9 -10.51 -4.94 15.91
C SER A 9 -9.75 -6.23 15.72
N ASP A 10 -10.23 -7.35 16.22
CA ASP A 10 -9.46 -8.57 16.09
C ASP A 10 -9.25 -8.94 14.64
N ASN A 11 -10.30 -8.90 13.82
CA ASN A 11 -10.17 -9.21 12.41
C ASN A 11 -9.45 -8.10 11.68
N ASP A 12 -9.80 -6.85 12.00
CA ASP A 12 -9.15 -5.72 11.34
C ASP A 12 -7.67 -5.67 11.66
N THR A 13 -7.30 -5.94 12.89
CA THR A 13 -5.91 -5.94 13.30
C THR A 13 -5.13 -7.02 12.58
N LYS A 14 -5.70 -8.21 12.47
CA LYS A 14 -5.03 -9.29 11.75
C LYS A 14 -4.84 -8.95 10.28
N GLN A 15 -5.85 -8.35 9.66
CA GLN A 15 -5.75 -7.98 8.26
C GLN A 15 -4.68 -6.92 8.04
N VAL A 16 -4.61 -5.94 8.94
CA VAL A 16 -3.60 -4.90 8.85
C VAL A 16 -2.21 -5.49 9.02
N GLU A 17 -2.04 -6.40 9.98
CA GLU A 17 -0.75 -7.04 10.19
C GLU A 17 -0.34 -7.88 8.99
N MET A 18 -1.28 -8.61 8.40
CA MET A 18 -0.98 -9.39 7.21
C MET A 18 -0.57 -8.48 6.06
N LEU A 19 -1.26 -7.36 5.90
CA LEU A 19 -0.92 -6.42 4.85
C LEU A 19 0.47 -5.84 5.07
N ARG A 20 0.80 -5.48 6.31
CA ARG A 20 2.12 -4.98 6.63
C ARG A 20 3.21 -5.99 6.29
N GLN A 21 2.97 -7.26 6.64
CA GLN A 21 3.95 -8.29 6.35
C GLN A 21 4.15 -8.44 4.84
N ARG A 22 3.06 -8.37 4.10
CA ARG A 22 3.15 -8.46 2.65
C ARG A 22 3.90 -7.27 2.06
N ILE A 23 3.60 -6.08 2.56
CA ILE A 23 4.28 -4.87 2.10
C ILE A 23 5.77 -4.97 2.41
N ASN A 24 6.13 -5.50 3.57
CA ASN A 24 7.52 -5.64 3.94
C ASN A 24 8.29 -6.60 3.05
N ARG A 25 7.59 -7.50 2.34
CA ARG A 25 8.24 -8.40 1.39
C ARG A 25 8.50 -7.76 0.05
N LEU A 26 7.90 -6.60 -0.20
CA LEU A 26 8.11 -5.90 -1.45
C LEU A 26 9.52 -5.35 -1.51
N LYS A 27 10.00 -5.13 -2.73
CA LYS A 27 11.27 -4.42 -2.91
C LYS A 27 11.14 -3.02 -2.33
N PRO A 28 12.26 -2.43 -1.89
CA PRO A 28 12.19 -1.11 -1.24
C PRO A 28 11.49 -0.05 -2.08
N PHE A 29 11.71 -0.04 -3.38
CA PHE A 29 11.09 0.95 -4.25
C PHE A 29 9.57 0.79 -4.29
N ASP A 30 9.11 -0.45 -4.46
CA ASP A 30 7.67 -0.73 -4.48
C ASP A 30 7.03 -0.47 -3.14
N ARG A 31 7.74 -0.80 -2.07
CA ARG A 31 7.25 -0.56 -0.73
C ARG A 31 7.06 0.93 -0.48
N ALA A 32 8.01 1.76 -0.94
CA ALA A 32 7.88 3.20 -0.80
C ALA A 32 6.65 3.72 -1.51
N ILE A 33 6.40 3.23 -2.72
CA ILE A 33 5.23 3.67 -3.48
C ILE A 33 3.94 3.33 -2.77
N VAL A 34 3.84 2.11 -2.25
CA VAL A 34 2.63 1.69 -1.55
C VAL A 34 2.42 2.50 -0.29
N LEU A 35 3.47 2.73 0.48
CA LEU A 35 3.35 3.47 1.72
C LEU A 35 2.91 4.92 1.47
N LEU A 36 3.45 5.55 0.44
CA LEU A 36 3.03 6.90 0.08
C LEU A 36 1.58 6.91 -0.40
N TRP A 37 1.19 5.89 -1.14
CA TRP A 37 -0.18 5.77 -1.60
C TRP A 37 -1.15 5.63 -0.42
N LEU A 38 -0.75 4.87 0.59
CA LEU A 38 -1.58 4.71 1.79
C LEU A 38 -1.69 5.99 2.59
N GLU A 39 -0.75 6.93 2.39
CA GLU A 39 -0.81 8.25 2.99
C GLU A 39 -1.68 9.21 2.18
N ASN A 40 -2.42 8.69 1.23
CA ASN A 40 -3.33 9.46 0.38
C ASN A 40 -2.63 10.45 -0.54
N MET A 41 -1.38 10.19 -0.87
CA MET A 41 -0.69 11.03 -1.83
C MET A 41 -1.18 10.71 -3.24
N SER A 42 -1.25 11.74 -4.08
CA SER A 42 -1.64 11.55 -5.47
C SER A 42 -0.52 10.87 -6.24
N TYR A 43 -0.87 10.32 -7.41
CA TYR A 43 0.14 9.68 -8.25
C TYR A 43 1.21 10.68 -8.67
N ASP A 44 0.82 11.94 -8.92
CA ASP A 44 1.78 12.97 -9.26
C ASP A 44 2.76 13.21 -8.12
N GLU A 45 2.23 13.28 -6.90
CA GLU A 45 3.07 13.50 -5.74
C GLU A 45 4.00 12.32 -5.48
N ILE A 46 3.47 11.12 -5.58
CA ILE A 46 4.29 9.92 -5.40
C ILE A 46 5.40 9.89 -6.44
N GLY A 47 5.04 10.18 -7.69
CA GLY A 47 6.02 10.19 -8.76
C GLY A 47 7.12 11.19 -8.53
N ALA A 48 6.77 12.37 -8.00
CA ALA A 48 7.76 13.39 -7.70
C ALA A 48 8.71 12.93 -6.60
N VAL A 49 8.20 12.21 -5.61
CA VAL A 49 9.03 11.73 -4.51
C VAL A 49 9.97 10.63 -4.96
N VAL A 50 9.46 9.66 -5.72
CA VAL A 50 10.26 8.49 -6.08
C VAL A 50 10.96 8.62 -7.44
N GLY A 51 10.67 9.70 -8.19
CA GLY A 51 11.40 9.98 -9.41
C GLY A 51 10.86 9.33 -10.66
N ILE A 52 9.57 9.07 -10.73
CA ILE A 52 8.93 8.52 -11.94
C ILE A 52 7.69 9.32 -12.27
N THR A 53 7.09 9.06 -13.43
CA THR A 53 5.88 9.77 -13.84
C THR A 53 4.66 9.21 -13.11
N ALA A 54 3.59 10.01 -13.08
CA ALA A 54 2.34 9.56 -12.49
C ALA A 54 1.81 8.31 -13.19
N LYS A 55 1.99 8.24 -14.49
CA LYS A 55 1.57 7.06 -15.25
C LYS A 55 2.32 5.81 -14.78
N ASN A 56 3.62 5.95 -14.57
CA ASN A 56 4.40 4.81 -14.10
C ASN A 56 4.03 4.44 -12.68
N VAL A 57 3.68 5.41 -11.84
CA VAL A 57 3.17 5.11 -10.49
C VAL A 57 1.94 4.25 -10.60
N SER A 58 1.01 4.63 -11.48
CA SER A 58 -0.24 3.89 -11.66
C SER A 58 0.04 2.44 -12.09
N VAL A 59 0.93 2.26 -13.07
CA VAL A 59 1.27 0.95 -13.56
C VAL A 59 1.91 0.10 -12.45
N ARG A 60 2.84 0.69 -11.71
CA ARG A 60 3.50 -0.05 -10.64
C ARG A 60 2.53 -0.42 -9.52
N LEU A 61 1.65 0.50 -9.16
CA LEU A 61 0.65 0.20 -8.13
C LEU A 61 -0.25 -0.95 -8.55
N PHE A 62 -0.64 -0.99 -9.82
CA PHE A 62 -1.45 -2.10 -10.29
C PHE A 62 -0.71 -3.42 -10.10
N ARG A 63 0.55 -3.48 -10.50
CA ARG A 63 1.35 -4.69 -10.33
C ARG A 63 1.56 -5.04 -8.88
N ILE A 64 1.82 -4.03 -8.05
CA ILE A 64 2.03 -4.26 -6.63
C ILE A 64 0.78 -4.85 -5.99
N LYS A 65 -0.39 -4.30 -6.32
CA LYS A 65 -1.64 -4.82 -5.80
C LYS A 65 -1.85 -6.28 -6.20
N GLU A 66 -1.53 -6.61 -7.43
CA GLU A 66 -1.65 -7.99 -7.88
C GLU A 66 -0.68 -8.91 -7.13
N GLU A 67 0.52 -8.42 -6.92
CA GLU A 67 1.51 -9.19 -6.18
C GLU A 67 1.08 -9.40 -4.74
N LEU A 68 0.54 -8.38 -4.10
CA LEU A 68 0.05 -8.50 -2.73
C LEU A 68 -1.07 -9.53 -2.61
N LYS A 69 -1.93 -9.60 -3.61
CA LYS A 69 -2.99 -10.61 -3.61
C LYS A 69 -2.42 -12.01 -3.67
N ARG A 70 -1.34 -12.20 -4.42
CA ARG A 70 -0.76 -13.53 -4.58
C ARG A 70 -0.04 -13.99 -3.32
N MET A 71 0.39 -13.06 -2.50
CA MET A 71 1.09 -13.41 -1.27
C MET A 71 0.18 -14.05 -0.24
N GLY A 72 -1.12 -13.85 -0.42
CA GLY A 72 -2.09 -14.45 0.49
C GLY A 72 -2.06 -15.93 0.50
#